data_479afd21d6869ad631dba76773a5b342
#
_entry.id   479afd21d6869ad631dba76773a5b342
#
_cell.length_a   1.000
_cell.length_b   1.000
_cell.length_c   1.000
_cell.angle_alpha   90.00
_cell.angle_beta   90.00
_cell.angle_gamma   90.00
#
_symmetry.space_group_name_H-M   'P 1'
#
loop_
_entity.id
_entity.type
_entity.pdbx_description
1 polymer ?
#
loop_
_entity_poly.entity_id
_entity_poly.type
_entity_poly.pdbx_seq_one_letter_code
_entity_poly.pdbx_strand_id
1 'polypeptide(L)'
;MEIPKPSEADKDFFWSVLPDEPSVEVKPMFGNLGAFVHGNMFAGLFGPAVGVRLDNAAREELEGIDGSGPFGPAERPMGGYTSLPGAWRATPEVAARWVERALAHVSAMPPKVKKPVARRK
;
A
#
# COMPACT_ATOMS: atom_id res chain seq x y z
N MET A 1 12.68 -12.82 12.18
CA MET A 1 12.17 -11.51 11.71
C MET A 1 10.84 -11.23 12.37
N GLU A 2 10.75 -10.09 13.02
CA GLU A 2 9.50 -9.69 13.64
C GLU A 2 8.70 -8.82 12.69
N ILE A 3 7.44 -9.19 12.52
CA ILE A 3 6.54 -8.39 11.71
C ILE A 3 5.64 -7.62 12.66
N PRO A 4 5.71 -6.27 12.67
CA PRO A 4 4.86 -5.50 13.56
C PRO A 4 3.39 -5.69 13.22
N LYS A 5 2.56 -5.69 14.24
CA LYS A 5 1.12 -5.82 14.06
C LYS A 5 0.50 -4.44 14.18
N PRO A 6 -0.46 -4.10 13.31
CA PRO A 6 -1.11 -2.81 13.40
C PRO A 6 -2.06 -2.76 14.58
N SER A 7 -2.16 -1.58 15.20
CA SER A 7 -3.16 -1.33 16.22
C SER A 7 -4.50 -1.08 15.54
N GLU A 8 -5.58 -1.01 16.34
CA GLU A 8 -6.88 -0.65 15.77
C GLU A 8 -6.83 0.75 15.16
N ALA A 9 -6.12 1.68 15.81
CA ALA A 9 -5.97 3.02 15.25
C ALA A 9 -5.21 3.00 13.93
N ASP A 10 -4.20 2.13 13.79
CA ASP A 10 -3.48 2.00 12.53
C ASP A 10 -4.40 1.51 11.42
N LYS A 11 -5.24 0.51 11.73
CA LYS A 11 -6.18 -0.02 10.73
C LYS A 11 -7.22 1.02 10.35
N ASP A 12 -7.74 1.74 11.34
CA ASP A 12 -8.71 2.79 11.08
C ASP A 12 -8.14 3.87 10.18
N PHE A 13 -6.89 4.26 10.43
CA PHE A 13 -6.24 5.24 9.57
C PHE A 13 -6.09 4.71 8.15
N PHE A 14 -5.66 3.46 8.01
CA PHE A 14 -5.49 2.86 6.69
C PHE A 14 -6.81 2.87 5.92
N TRP A 15 -7.88 2.41 6.56
CA TRP A 15 -9.21 2.42 5.94
C TRP A 15 -9.64 3.84 5.56
N SER A 16 -9.30 4.83 6.39
CA SER A 16 -9.75 6.20 6.17
C SER A 16 -9.09 6.83 4.94
N VAL A 17 -7.92 6.36 4.54
CA VAL A 17 -7.21 6.93 3.41
C VAL A 17 -7.43 6.15 2.11
N LEU A 18 -8.16 5.03 2.17
CA LEU A 18 -8.46 4.26 0.97
C LEU A 18 -9.61 4.89 0.20
N PRO A 19 -9.52 4.91 -1.14
CA PRO A 19 -10.63 5.42 -1.95
C PRO A 19 -11.87 4.54 -1.80
N ASP A 20 -13.04 5.15 -1.86
CA ASP A 20 -14.31 4.44 -1.86
C ASP A 20 -14.60 3.99 -3.28
N GLU A 21 -14.00 2.89 -3.66
CA GLU A 21 -14.02 2.41 -5.02
C GLU A 21 -14.37 0.91 -5.02
N PRO A 22 -15.44 0.50 -5.72
CA PRO A 22 -15.87 -0.90 -5.67
C PRO A 22 -14.81 -1.91 -6.14
N SER A 23 -13.87 -1.50 -6.97
CA SER A 23 -12.83 -2.41 -7.45
C SER A 23 -11.72 -2.64 -6.44
N VAL A 24 -11.71 -1.91 -5.33
CA VAL A 24 -10.68 -2.03 -4.31
C VAL A 24 -11.06 -3.14 -3.33
N GLU A 25 -10.14 -4.07 -3.11
CA GLU A 25 -10.31 -5.13 -2.12
C GLU A 25 -9.24 -4.99 -1.05
N VAL A 26 -9.64 -5.13 0.21
CA VAL A 26 -8.68 -5.13 1.32
C VAL A 26 -8.60 -6.54 1.86
N LYS A 27 -7.39 -7.06 1.98
CA LYS A 27 -7.15 -8.42 2.44
C LYS A 27 -6.10 -8.43 3.54
N PRO A 28 -6.21 -9.35 4.49
CA PRO A 28 -5.14 -9.53 5.47
C PRO A 28 -3.89 -10.08 4.78
N MET A 29 -2.73 -9.62 5.25
CA MET A 29 -1.47 -10.02 4.66
C MET A 29 -0.41 -10.03 5.76
N PHE A 30 0.06 -11.21 6.14
CA PHE A 30 1.08 -11.39 7.17
C PHE A 30 0.72 -10.67 8.47
N GLY A 31 -0.56 -10.72 8.87
CA GLY A 31 -1.01 -10.05 10.08
C GLY A 31 -1.29 -8.57 9.90
N ASN A 32 -1.00 -8.02 8.73
CA ASN A 32 -1.27 -6.64 8.38
C ASN A 32 -2.36 -6.59 7.31
N LEU A 33 -2.47 -5.50 6.58
CA LEU A 33 -3.51 -5.34 5.55
C LEU A 33 -2.88 -4.94 4.22
N GLY A 34 -3.51 -5.37 3.14
CA GLY A 34 -3.15 -4.92 1.81
C GLY A 34 -4.39 -4.51 1.03
N ALA A 35 -4.28 -3.45 0.24
CA ALA A 35 -5.36 -2.99 -0.62
C ALA A 35 -5.00 -3.30 -2.06
N PHE A 36 -5.92 -3.95 -2.75
CA PHE A 36 -5.67 -4.49 -4.09
C PHE A 36 -6.68 -3.94 -5.09
N VAL A 37 -6.22 -3.77 -6.32
CA VAL A 37 -7.10 -3.48 -7.46
C VAL A 37 -6.71 -4.43 -8.58
N HIS A 38 -7.69 -5.12 -9.13
CA HIS A 38 -7.48 -6.10 -10.20
C HIS A 38 -6.39 -7.12 -9.85
N GLY A 39 -6.31 -7.50 -8.57
CA GLY A 39 -5.34 -8.47 -8.10
C GLY A 39 -3.97 -7.91 -7.78
N ASN A 40 -3.73 -6.63 -8.03
CA ASN A 40 -2.44 -5.99 -7.76
C ASN A 40 -2.54 -5.11 -6.52
N MET A 41 -1.56 -5.23 -5.61
CA MET A 41 -1.56 -4.41 -4.40
C MET A 41 -1.08 -3.01 -4.75
N PHE A 42 -1.87 -1.99 -4.41
CA PHE A 42 -1.47 -0.60 -4.64
C PHE A 42 -1.12 0.13 -3.36
N ALA A 43 -1.57 -0.37 -2.23
CA ALA A 43 -1.25 0.21 -0.93
C ALA A 43 -1.23 -0.89 0.11
N GLY A 44 -0.48 -0.69 1.18
CA GLY A 44 -0.40 -1.67 2.24
C GLY A 44 -0.19 -1.02 3.59
N LEU A 45 -0.57 -1.75 4.64
CA LEU A 45 -0.33 -1.35 6.02
C LEU A 45 0.67 -2.34 6.61
N PHE A 46 1.73 -1.82 7.22
CA PHE A 46 2.74 -2.64 7.87
C PHE A 46 3.00 -2.01 9.23
N GLY A 47 2.39 -2.55 10.29
CA GLY A 47 2.39 -1.89 11.58
C GLY A 47 1.73 -0.52 11.43
N PRO A 48 2.39 0.56 11.84
CA PRO A 48 1.83 1.91 11.70
C PRO A 48 2.10 2.54 10.33
N ALA A 49 2.91 1.89 9.47
CA ALA A 49 3.33 2.50 8.21
C ALA A 49 2.37 2.16 7.08
N VAL A 50 2.07 3.16 6.25
CA VAL A 50 1.28 2.96 5.04
C VAL A 50 2.22 3.11 3.85
N GLY A 51 2.26 2.10 2.99
CA GLY A 51 3.09 2.14 1.79
C GLY A 51 2.23 2.18 0.55
N VAL A 52 2.76 2.80 -0.50
CA VAL A 52 2.04 2.95 -1.76
C VAL A 52 2.95 2.57 -2.92
N ARG A 53 2.35 2.04 -3.99
CA ARG A 53 3.06 1.71 -5.20
C ARG A 53 2.76 2.76 -6.25
N LEU A 54 3.79 3.51 -6.64
CA LEU A 54 3.65 4.64 -7.54
C LEU A 54 4.47 4.42 -8.80
N ASP A 55 4.15 5.18 -9.86
CA ASP A 55 5.02 5.20 -11.01
C ASP A 55 6.34 5.89 -10.64
N ASN A 56 7.33 5.82 -11.52
CA ASN A 56 8.67 6.32 -11.20
C ASN A 56 8.67 7.80 -10.86
N ALA A 57 7.95 8.63 -11.60
CA ALA A 57 7.94 10.06 -11.35
C ALA A 57 7.31 10.39 -10.01
N ALA A 58 6.16 9.77 -9.70
CA ALA A 58 5.50 10.01 -8.43
C ALA A 58 6.31 9.46 -7.26
N ARG A 59 6.98 8.32 -7.47
CA ARG A 59 7.81 7.74 -6.42
C ARG A 59 8.99 8.65 -6.08
N GLU A 60 9.64 9.21 -7.09
CA GLU A 60 10.74 10.13 -6.86
C GLU A 60 10.26 11.37 -6.11
N GLU A 61 9.09 11.85 -6.46
CA GLU A 61 8.50 13.00 -5.77
C GLU A 61 8.28 12.68 -4.30
N LEU A 62 7.71 11.52 -4.01
CA LEU A 62 7.45 11.12 -2.62
C LEU A 62 8.75 10.89 -1.86
N GLU A 63 9.74 10.27 -2.49
CA GLU A 63 11.01 9.98 -1.83
C GLU A 63 11.77 11.26 -1.47
N GLY A 64 11.46 12.36 -2.13
CA GLY A 64 12.04 13.66 -1.78
C GLY A 64 11.37 14.33 -0.59
N ILE A 65 10.31 13.76 -0.05
CA ILE A 65 9.60 14.34 1.08
C ILE A 65 10.11 13.74 2.37
N ASP A 66 10.45 14.61 3.34
CA ASP A 66 10.94 14.14 4.63
C ASP A 66 9.94 13.22 5.29
N GLY A 67 10.43 12.14 5.86
CA GLY A 67 9.58 11.17 6.55
C GLY A 67 9.15 10.00 5.70
N SER A 68 9.32 10.08 4.38
CA SER A 68 9.08 8.93 3.53
C SER A 68 10.27 7.97 3.64
N GLY A 69 10.06 6.73 3.23
CA GLY A 69 11.15 5.76 3.31
C GLY A 69 10.74 4.40 2.75
N PRO A 70 11.58 3.41 2.94
CA PRO A 70 11.24 2.06 2.48
C PRO A 70 10.06 1.51 3.25
N PHE A 71 9.31 0.64 2.61
CA PHE A 71 8.12 0.01 3.18
C PHE A 71 8.40 -1.47 3.39
N GLY A 72 7.90 -2.00 4.52
CA GLY A 72 8.06 -3.41 4.84
C GLY A 72 9.15 -3.66 5.85
N PRO A 73 9.54 -4.93 6.05
CA PRO A 73 10.54 -5.26 7.05
C PRO A 73 11.88 -4.59 6.76
N ALA A 74 12.54 -4.11 7.83
CA ALA A 74 13.82 -3.42 7.66
C ALA A 74 14.86 -4.30 6.98
N GLU A 75 14.85 -5.59 7.26
CA GLU A 75 15.80 -6.53 6.67
C GLU A 75 15.51 -6.82 5.20
N ARG A 76 14.26 -6.62 4.79
CA ARG A 76 13.85 -6.95 3.42
C ARG A 76 12.71 -6.05 2.98
N PRO A 77 13.01 -4.79 2.66
CA PRO A 77 11.96 -3.86 2.22
C PRO A 77 11.28 -4.37 0.95
N MET A 78 10.00 -4.03 0.84
CA MET A 78 9.24 -4.41 -0.35
C MET A 78 9.59 -3.47 -1.50
N GLY A 79 10.17 -4.03 -2.55
CA GLY A 79 10.53 -3.25 -3.72
C GLY A 79 9.31 -2.68 -4.42
N GLY A 80 9.43 -1.47 -4.89
CA GLY A 80 8.34 -0.82 -5.60
C GLY A 80 7.36 -0.08 -4.71
N TYR A 81 7.48 -0.23 -3.37
CA TYR A 81 6.59 0.44 -2.43
C TYR A 81 7.37 1.45 -1.60
N THR A 82 6.73 2.58 -1.29
CA THR A 82 7.34 3.65 -0.51
C THR A 82 6.40 4.00 0.63
N SER A 83 6.96 4.13 1.84
CA SER A 83 6.17 4.51 3.01
C SER A 83 5.85 5.98 2.99
N LEU A 84 4.61 6.31 3.35
CA LEU A 84 4.20 7.69 3.51
C LEU A 84 4.76 8.25 4.82
N PRO A 85 5.06 9.57 4.88
CA PRO A 85 5.51 10.17 6.13
C PRO A 85 4.51 9.93 7.26
N GLY A 86 5.04 9.55 8.42
CA GLY A 86 4.18 9.29 9.59
C GLY A 86 3.41 10.51 10.04
N ALA A 87 3.96 11.71 9.79
CA ALA A 87 3.29 12.95 10.17
C ALA A 87 1.94 13.11 9.47
N TRP A 88 1.73 12.44 8.35
CA TRP A 88 0.46 12.54 7.62
C TRP A 88 -0.71 11.83 8.33
N ARG A 89 -0.43 11.15 9.45
CA ARG A 89 -1.50 10.67 10.32
C ARG A 89 -2.39 11.82 10.78
N ALA A 90 -1.81 13.01 10.93
CA ALA A 90 -2.56 14.19 11.35
C ALA A 90 -3.25 14.89 10.18
N THR A 91 -2.90 14.53 8.95
CA THR A 91 -3.49 15.12 7.75
C THR A 91 -3.88 14.01 6.78
N PRO A 92 -4.93 13.22 7.12
CA PRO A 92 -5.29 12.06 6.30
C PRO A 92 -5.60 12.39 4.84
N GLU A 93 -6.09 13.60 4.58
CA GLU A 93 -6.38 14.00 3.20
C GLU A 93 -5.14 14.06 2.32
N VAL A 94 -3.98 14.38 2.90
CA VAL A 94 -2.73 14.36 2.14
C VAL A 94 -2.34 12.92 1.83
N ALA A 95 -2.41 12.05 2.83
CA ALA A 95 -2.12 10.65 2.62
C ALA A 95 -3.05 10.04 1.59
N ALA A 96 -4.33 10.38 1.65
CA ALA A 96 -5.32 9.86 0.72
C ALA A 96 -5.00 10.22 -0.73
N ARG A 97 -4.47 11.40 -0.97
CA ARG A 97 -4.09 11.80 -2.33
C ARG A 97 -3.02 10.88 -2.91
N TRP A 98 -2.04 10.52 -2.09
CA TRP A 98 -0.98 9.63 -2.54
C TRP A 98 -1.51 8.22 -2.77
N VAL A 99 -2.44 7.76 -1.92
CA VAL A 99 -3.08 6.47 -2.11
C VAL A 99 -3.89 6.47 -3.41
N GLU A 100 -4.58 7.57 -3.71
CA GLU A 100 -5.32 7.68 -4.96
C GLU A 100 -4.40 7.65 -6.17
N ARG A 101 -3.25 8.29 -6.09
CA ARG A 101 -2.27 8.24 -7.18
C ARG A 101 -1.77 6.81 -7.39
N ALA A 102 -1.57 6.09 -6.29
CA ALA A 102 -1.16 4.69 -6.38
C ALA A 102 -2.26 3.84 -7.02
N LEU A 103 -3.51 4.07 -6.64
CA LEU A 103 -4.62 3.34 -7.24
C LEU A 103 -4.70 3.60 -8.74
N ALA A 104 -4.56 4.87 -9.16
CA ALA A 104 -4.60 5.21 -10.58
C ALA A 104 -3.48 4.51 -11.35
N HIS A 105 -2.27 4.50 -10.78
CA HIS A 105 -1.14 3.87 -11.43
C HIS A 105 -1.35 2.35 -11.57
N VAL A 106 -1.72 1.71 -10.46
CA VAL A 106 -1.81 0.25 -10.45
C VAL A 106 -3.04 -0.23 -11.21
N SER A 107 -4.14 0.53 -11.20
CA SER A 107 -5.33 0.11 -11.95
C SER A 107 -5.11 0.19 -13.46
N ALA A 108 -4.11 0.95 -13.92
CA ALA A 108 -3.76 0.98 -15.34
C ALA A 108 -2.87 -0.20 -15.75
N MET A 109 -2.38 -0.97 -14.79
CA MET A 109 -1.57 -2.15 -15.07
C MET A 109 -2.45 -3.32 -15.47
N PRO A 110 -1.91 -4.28 -16.22
CA PRO A 110 -2.68 -5.47 -16.54
C PRO A 110 -3.15 -6.16 -15.27
N PRO A 111 -4.39 -6.65 -15.25
CA PRO A 111 -4.87 -7.37 -14.08
C PRO A 111 -4.00 -8.58 -13.79
N LYS A 112 -3.80 -8.85 -12.51
CA LYS A 112 -3.08 -10.06 -12.14
C LYS A 112 -4.04 -11.23 -12.25
N VAL A 113 -3.82 -12.04 -13.26
CA VAL A 113 -4.63 -13.22 -13.45
C VAL A 113 -4.13 -14.28 -12.51
N LYS A 114 -5.04 -14.79 -11.69
CA LYS A 114 -4.73 -15.91 -10.86
C LYS A 114 -4.39 -17.05 -11.80
N LYS A 115 -3.17 -17.53 -11.76
CA LYS A 115 -2.81 -18.67 -12.55
C LYS A 115 -3.79 -19.81 -12.25
N PRO A 116 -4.40 -20.36 -13.29
CA PRO A 116 -5.16 -21.56 -13.04
C PRO A 116 -4.22 -22.54 -12.37
N VAL A 117 -4.64 -23.04 -11.27
CA VAL A 117 -3.93 -24.10 -10.62
C VAL A 117 -3.74 -25.14 -11.68
N ALA A 118 -2.50 -25.36 -12.00
CA ALA A 118 -2.19 -26.33 -13.02
C ALA A 118 -2.92 -27.56 -12.65
N ARG A 119 -3.71 -27.67 -13.35
CA ARG A 119 -4.38 -28.58 -13.08
C ARG A 119 -3.83 -29.73 -13.36
N ARG A 120 -3.32 -29.67 -13.23
CA ARG A 120 -2.73 -30.30 -13.28
C ARG A 120 -2.53 -31.06 -13.43
N LYS A 121 -2.70 -31.24 -13.54
CA LYS A 121 -2.33 -31.75 -13.60
C LYS A 121 -2.13 -32.20 -13.57
#